data_fb1c45e36e48c56e79f609145817c34a
#
_entry.id   fb1c45e36e48c56e79f609145817c34a
#
_cell.length_a   1.000
_cell.length_b   1.000
_cell.length_c   1.000
_cell.angle_alpha   90.00
_cell.angle_beta   90.00
_cell.angle_gamma   90.00
#
_symmetry.space_group_name_H-M   'P 1'
#
loop_
_entity.id
_entity.type
_entity.pdbx_description
1 polymer ?
#
loop_
_entity_poly.entity_id
_entity_poly.type
_entity_poly.pdbx_seq_one_letter_code
_entity_poly.pdbx_strand_id
1 'polypeptide(L)'
;MLMLENSLANTSQATDTWINHHDSSSAAFSKKKKHDWQGKPYHPISRHYRECFGTKVFKVSVSVAETCPNREGLNGSKICSFCDEWGSAAYHLERDKPLSEQIKINREAIRKRYRAERFLVYFQAYTNTLGKVQKLQDWFDAALMEKDVVGIVLGTRPDCLPSRVLKLFQEYSERSYLSVELGIQTLDDEQLNFLSRGHDSQCSLDAIDKLKEIPGLNVCTHLIFGIPGETDEQLIETARVLSEKKIDGVKLHNLHVLQGTPLEQIFVKGDFAPLSLEEYTRKVALFLEYLDPSVAVHRLAAVASRWNELLAPEWNREKMRPMQFIEDYMRNNQMFQGRLS
;
A
#
# COMPACT_ATOMS: atom_id res chain seq x y z
N MET A 1 -23.45 -30.51 52.44
CA MET A 1 -22.15 -30.62 53.11
C MET A 1 -21.09 -30.30 52.06
N LEU A 2 -20.82 -29.03 52.02
CA LEU A 2 -19.52 -28.36 52.14
C LEU A 2 -18.57 -28.51 50.98
N MET A 3 -18.39 -27.35 50.38
CA MET A 3 -17.17 -26.76 49.84
C MET A 3 -16.82 -27.04 48.37
N LEU A 4 -17.00 -25.98 47.57
CA LEU A 4 -15.98 -25.37 46.73
C LEU A 4 -16.57 -24.11 46.08
N GLU A 5 -16.71 -23.05 46.87
CA GLU A 5 -16.65 -21.67 46.38
C GLU A 5 -15.20 -21.23 46.37
N ASN A 6 -14.90 -20.30 45.43
CA ASN A 6 -13.69 -19.51 45.25
C ASN A 6 -12.72 -19.97 44.16
N SER A 7 -12.98 -19.45 42.96
CA SER A 7 -11.92 -18.93 42.07
C SER A 7 -12.50 -18.14 40.89
N LEU A 8 -13.14 -17.03 41.16
CA LEU A 8 -13.48 -16.00 40.16
C LEU A 8 -13.19 -14.62 40.75
N ALA A 9 -11.96 -14.26 40.85
CA ALA A 9 -11.53 -12.88 41.09
C ALA A 9 -10.03 -12.80 40.77
N ASN A 10 -9.70 -12.42 39.55
CA ASN A 10 -8.46 -11.69 39.18
C ASN A 10 -8.28 -11.66 37.64
N THR A 11 -9.10 -10.91 36.96
CA THR A 11 -8.84 -10.47 35.56
C THR A 11 -9.34 -9.05 35.30
N SER A 12 -9.22 -8.14 36.27
CA SER A 12 -9.64 -6.73 36.08
C SER A 12 -8.57 -5.71 36.49
N GLN A 13 -7.27 -6.05 36.43
CA GLN A 13 -6.20 -5.11 36.77
C GLN A 13 -5.12 -4.93 35.69
N ALA A 14 -5.37 -5.34 34.46
CA ALA A 14 -4.40 -5.17 33.37
C ALA A 14 -4.75 -4.02 32.37
N THR A 15 -5.82 -3.27 32.60
CA THR A 15 -6.28 -2.23 31.65
C THR A 15 -6.00 -0.79 32.10
N ASP A 16 -5.51 -0.55 33.30
CA ASP A 16 -5.39 0.83 33.83
C ASP A 16 -3.97 1.41 33.88
N THR A 17 -2.95 0.73 33.36
CA THR A 17 -1.55 1.22 33.44
C THR A 17 -1.02 1.91 32.18
N TRP A 18 -1.81 2.10 31.13
CA TRP A 18 -1.35 2.67 29.85
C TRP A 18 -1.71 4.15 29.61
N ILE A 19 -2.37 4.81 30.58
CA ILE A 19 -2.87 6.21 30.39
C ILE A 19 -1.92 7.28 30.91
N ASN A 20 -0.85 6.99 31.64
CA ASN A 20 -0.10 8.01 32.40
C ASN A 20 1.40 8.17 32.06
N HIS A 21 1.83 8.05 30.80
CA HIS A 21 3.21 8.42 30.41
C HIS A 21 3.33 9.42 29.25
N HIS A 22 2.36 10.30 29.10
CA HIS A 22 2.52 11.47 28.22
C HIS A 22 2.06 12.75 28.90
N ASP A 23 2.72 13.11 29.99
CA ASP A 23 2.55 14.46 30.54
C ASP A 23 3.88 14.96 31.11
N SER A 24 4.65 15.67 30.31
CA SER A 24 5.56 16.76 30.67
C SER A 24 6.41 17.24 29.48
N SER A 25 5.78 17.86 28.47
CA SER A 25 6.41 18.96 27.72
C SER A 25 5.30 19.82 27.11
N SER A 26 4.83 20.79 27.88
CA SER A 26 3.97 21.87 27.38
C SER A 26 4.79 22.88 26.57
N ALA A 27 5.25 22.44 25.37
CA ALA A 27 5.60 23.37 24.30
C ALA A 27 4.32 23.60 23.50
N ALA A 28 3.96 24.88 23.30
CA ALA A 28 2.75 25.31 22.63
C ALA A 28 2.62 24.66 21.23
N PHE A 29 1.96 23.52 21.16
CA PHE A 29 1.54 22.93 19.89
C PHE A 29 0.45 23.83 19.31
N SER A 30 0.79 24.62 18.31
CA SER A 30 -0.19 25.24 17.42
C SER A 30 -1.13 24.14 16.95
N LYS A 31 -2.43 24.21 17.32
CA LYS A 31 -3.43 23.25 16.86
C LYS A 31 -3.52 23.38 15.34
N LYS A 32 -2.81 22.51 14.59
CA LYS A 32 -2.97 22.41 13.14
C LYS A 32 -4.44 22.19 12.85
N LYS A 33 -5.01 22.94 11.89
CA LYS A 33 -6.41 22.80 11.49
C LYS A 33 -6.61 21.40 10.91
N LYS A 34 -7.60 20.69 11.44
CA LYS A 34 -8.07 19.42 10.86
C LYS A 34 -8.54 19.69 9.43
N HIS A 35 -7.98 18.99 8.45
CA HIS A 35 -8.43 19.06 7.07
C HIS A 35 -9.84 18.48 6.92
N ASP A 36 -10.67 19.09 6.06
CA ASP A 36 -11.98 18.52 5.73
C ASP A 36 -11.84 17.50 4.58
N TRP A 37 -11.68 16.24 4.92
CA TRP A 37 -11.70 15.13 3.99
C TRP A 37 -13.03 14.37 4.02
N GLN A 38 -14.14 15.10 4.10
CA GLN A 38 -15.50 14.52 4.13
C GLN A 38 -15.68 13.57 5.35
N GLY A 39 -15.19 13.97 6.51
CA GLY A 39 -15.29 13.21 7.75
C GLY A 39 -14.27 12.07 7.90
N LYS A 40 -13.35 11.87 6.94
CA LYS A 40 -12.25 10.93 7.11
C LYS A 40 -11.12 11.54 7.95
N PRO A 41 -10.38 10.75 8.75
CA PRO A 41 -9.23 11.23 9.51
C PRO A 41 -7.94 11.29 8.68
N TYR A 42 -7.99 11.03 7.39
CA TYR A 42 -6.88 11.04 6.44
C TYR A 42 -7.34 11.52 5.06
N HIS A 43 -6.39 11.87 4.20
CA HIS A 43 -6.62 12.29 2.80
C HIS A 43 -6.88 11.05 1.91
N PRO A 44 -8.13 10.70 1.60
CA PRO A 44 -8.40 9.50 0.81
C PRO A 44 -8.13 9.75 -0.68
N ILE A 45 -7.59 8.76 -1.39
CA ILE A 45 -7.33 8.82 -2.83
C ILE A 45 -8.57 9.23 -3.65
N SER A 46 -9.76 8.88 -3.19
CA SER A 46 -11.01 9.28 -3.85
C SER A 46 -11.23 10.80 -3.86
N ARG A 47 -10.69 11.52 -2.88
CA ARG A 47 -10.69 12.99 -2.82
C ARG A 47 -9.71 13.54 -3.85
N HIS A 48 -8.47 13.04 -3.85
CA HIS A 48 -7.45 13.40 -4.84
C HIS A 48 -7.97 13.24 -6.28
N TYR A 49 -8.59 12.09 -6.61
CA TYR A 49 -9.15 11.89 -7.95
C TYR A 49 -10.27 12.86 -8.30
N ARG A 50 -11.12 13.24 -7.34
CA ARG A 50 -12.14 14.27 -7.59
C ARG A 50 -11.54 15.64 -7.87
N GLU A 51 -10.46 15.97 -7.20
CA GLU A 51 -9.73 17.23 -7.42
C GLU A 51 -9.05 17.25 -8.80
N CYS A 52 -8.45 16.13 -9.21
CA CYS A 52 -7.79 16.02 -10.52
C CYS A 52 -8.79 15.96 -11.69
N PHE A 53 -9.93 15.28 -11.54
CA PHE A 53 -10.81 14.93 -12.66
C PHE A 53 -12.22 15.54 -12.57
N GLY A 54 -12.55 16.25 -11.50
CA GLY A 54 -13.89 16.81 -11.28
C GLY A 54 -14.98 15.76 -10.99
N THR A 55 -14.69 14.47 -11.07
CA THR A 55 -15.65 13.37 -10.93
C THR A 55 -15.04 12.18 -10.20
N LYS A 56 -15.86 11.15 -9.95
CA LYS A 56 -15.38 9.87 -9.40
C LYS A 56 -14.63 9.08 -10.48
N VAL A 57 -13.41 8.67 -10.15
CA VAL A 57 -12.57 7.82 -11.00
C VAL A 57 -12.27 6.52 -10.28
N PHE A 58 -12.27 5.41 -11.00
CA PHE A 58 -12.00 4.08 -10.47
C PHE A 58 -10.85 3.41 -11.23
N LYS A 59 -10.03 2.64 -10.49
CA LYS A 59 -8.97 1.84 -11.10
C LYS A 59 -9.56 0.56 -11.72
N VAL A 60 -9.24 0.32 -12.98
CA VAL A 60 -9.48 -0.93 -13.69
C VAL A 60 -8.19 -1.72 -13.69
N SER A 61 -8.11 -2.74 -12.87
CA SER A 61 -6.91 -3.56 -12.74
C SER A 61 -6.75 -4.49 -13.93
N VAL A 62 -5.53 -4.58 -14.45
CA VAL A 62 -5.12 -5.51 -15.52
C VAL A 62 -3.80 -6.18 -15.14
N SER A 63 -3.54 -7.36 -15.69
CA SER A 63 -2.31 -8.12 -15.46
C SER A 63 -1.70 -8.53 -16.80
N VAL A 64 -0.57 -7.92 -17.13
CA VAL A 64 0.14 -8.14 -18.41
C VAL A 64 1.62 -8.50 -18.23
N ALA A 65 2.22 -8.13 -17.07
CA ALA A 65 3.56 -8.57 -16.72
C ALA A 65 3.53 -10.02 -16.25
N GLU A 66 4.56 -10.78 -16.61
CA GLU A 66 4.63 -12.21 -16.37
C GLU A 66 5.58 -12.57 -15.24
N THR A 67 6.52 -11.65 -14.91
CA THR A 67 7.58 -11.95 -13.96
C THR A 67 8.16 -10.69 -13.30
N CYS A 68 9.15 -10.89 -12.43
CA CYS A 68 9.92 -9.83 -11.78
C CYS A 68 11.38 -10.28 -11.58
N PRO A 69 12.33 -9.36 -11.29
CA PRO A 69 13.74 -9.70 -11.11
C PRO A 69 13.98 -10.83 -10.11
N ASN A 70 13.25 -10.84 -9.01
CA ASN A 70 13.41 -11.86 -7.95
C ASN A 70 12.97 -13.25 -8.43
N ARG A 71 11.94 -13.34 -9.27
CA ARG A 71 11.47 -14.62 -9.83
C ARG A 71 12.40 -15.15 -10.92
N GLU A 72 13.02 -14.25 -11.67
CA GLU A 72 14.05 -14.58 -12.65
C GLU A 72 15.40 -14.93 -12.00
N GLY A 73 15.52 -14.76 -10.67
CA GLY A 73 16.81 -14.95 -9.99
C GLY A 73 17.89 -13.98 -10.42
N LEU A 74 17.54 -12.81 -10.96
CA LEU A 74 18.50 -11.82 -11.42
C LEU A 74 19.34 -11.33 -10.23
N ASN A 75 20.65 -11.22 -10.46
CA ASN A 75 21.64 -10.84 -9.43
C ASN A 75 21.61 -11.76 -8.18
N GLY A 76 21.25 -13.04 -8.33
CA GLY A 76 21.13 -13.97 -7.21
C GLY A 76 19.94 -13.74 -6.28
N SER A 77 18.98 -12.92 -6.69
CA SER A 77 17.78 -12.64 -5.90
C SER A 77 16.91 -13.87 -5.70
N LYS A 78 16.28 -13.95 -4.53
CA LYS A 78 15.26 -14.97 -4.19
C LYS A 78 13.86 -14.37 -4.35
N ILE A 79 12.85 -15.22 -4.47
CA ILE A 79 11.44 -14.79 -4.42
C ILE A 79 11.19 -14.05 -3.11
N CYS A 80 10.50 -12.90 -3.18
CA CYS A 80 10.14 -12.15 -1.97
C CYS A 80 9.36 -13.05 -1.00
N SER A 81 9.66 -12.95 0.30
CA SER A 81 9.11 -13.87 1.32
C SER A 81 7.57 -13.89 1.35
N PHE A 82 6.93 -12.78 1.05
CA PHE A 82 5.46 -12.59 1.07
C PHE A 82 4.77 -12.83 -0.29
N CYS A 83 5.53 -13.10 -1.36
CA CYS A 83 4.97 -13.09 -2.73
C CYS A 83 4.48 -14.48 -3.13
N ASP A 84 3.20 -14.59 -3.45
CA ASP A 84 2.58 -15.78 -4.01
C ASP A 84 3.00 -16.03 -5.47
N GLU A 85 2.62 -17.17 -6.04
CA GLU A 85 2.92 -17.54 -7.43
C GLU A 85 2.31 -16.58 -8.47
N TRP A 86 1.31 -15.80 -8.09
CA TRP A 86 0.58 -14.87 -8.95
C TRP A 86 1.15 -13.44 -8.92
N GLY A 87 2.23 -13.20 -8.15
CA GLY A 87 2.83 -11.86 -8.00
C GLY A 87 1.89 -10.87 -7.34
N SER A 88 1.08 -11.34 -6.38
CA SER A 88 0.05 -10.56 -5.68
C SER A 88 -1.02 -9.97 -6.61
N ALA A 89 -1.30 -10.63 -7.73
CA ALA A 89 -2.37 -10.25 -8.64
C ALA A 89 -3.74 -10.40 -7.97
N ALA A 90 -4.67 -9.52 -8.32
CA ALA A 90 -6.05 -9.68 -7.87
C ALA A 90 -6.67 -10.95 -8.47
N TYR A 91 -7.40 -11.72 -7.64
CA TYR A 91 -7.98 -13.02 -8.00
C TYR A 91 -8.83 -13.03 -9.28
N HIS A 92 -9.53 -11.93 -9.56
CA HIS A 92 -10.49 -11.81 -10.66
C HIS A 92 -9.85 -11.42 -12.00
N LEU A 93 -8.52 -11.32 -12.08
CA LEU A 93 -7.85 -10.92 -13.32
C LEU A 93 -7.72 -12.09 -14.26
N GLU A 94 -8.32 -11.97 -15.44
CA GLU A 94 -8.23 -12.94 -16.52
C GLU A 94 -6.95 -12.70 -17.34
N ARG A 95 -5.82 -13.21 -16.82
CA ARG A 95 -4.47 -12.96 -17.35
C ARG A 95 -4.25 -13.47 -18.76
N ASP A 96 -4.99 -14.52 -19.15
CA ASP A 96 -4.89 -15.14 -20.46
C ASP A 96 -5.59 -14.34 -21.57
N LYS A 97 -6.35 -13.31 -21.19
CA LYS A 97 -7.05 -12.46 -22.16
C LYS A 97 -6.19 -11.29 -22.64
N PRO A 98 -6.38 -10.84 -23.88
CA PRO A 98 -5.78 -9.61 -24.39
C PRO A 98 -6.07 -8.40 -23.47
N LEU A 99 -5.16 -7.43 -23.42
CA LEU A 99 -5.28 -6.24 -22.55
C LEU A 99 -6.62 -5.50 -22.73
N SER A 100 -7.04 -5.27 -23.97
CA SER A 100 -8.30 -4.60 -24.29
C SER A 100 -9.52 -5.33 -23.73
N GLU A 101 -9.51 -6.65 -23.76
CA GLU A 101 -10.57 -7.48 -23.19
C GLU A 101 -10.58 -7.44 -21.67
N GLN A 102 -9.40 -7.52 -21.02
CA GLN A 102 -9.28 -7.34 -19.57
C GLN A 102 -9.83 -5.98 -19.13
N ILE A 103 -9.47 -4.90 -19.83
CA ILE A 103 -9.98 -3.56 -19.55
C ILE A 103 -11.51 -3.52 -19.67
N LYS A 104 -12.06 -4.04 -20.77
CA LYS A 104 -13.50 -4.04 -21.03
C LYS A 104 -14.28 -4.78 -19.94
N ILE A 105 -13.89 -6.01 -19.62
CA ILE A 105 -14.57 -6.84 -18.61
C ILE A 105 -14.55 -6.15 -17.24
N ASN A 106 -13.38 -5.73 -16.78
CA ASN A 106 -13.23 -5.14 -15.45
C ASN A 106 -13.90 -3.75 -15.37
N ARG A 107 -13.83 -2.95 -16.44
CA ARG A 107 -14.53 -1.66 -16.55
C ARG A 107 -16.05 -1.83 -16.42
N GLU A 108 -16.64 -2.78 -17.14
CA GLU A 108 -18.09 -3.01 -17.08
C GLU A 108 -18.53 -3.51 -15.69
N ALA A 109 -17.75 -4.37 -15.05
CA ALA A 109 -18.02 -4.82 -13.68
C ALA A 109 -18.01 -3.65 -12.68
N ILE A 110 -17.01 -2.75 -12.79
CA ILE A 110 -16.89 -1.56 -11.92
C ILE A 110 -18.02 -0.57 -12.23
N ARG A 111 -18.32 -0.33 -13.51
CA ARG A 111 -19.41 0.55 -13.93
C ARG A 111 -20.75 0.09 -13.35
N LYS A 112 -21.06 -1.19 -13.47
CA LYS A 112 -22.29 -1.78 -12.95
C LYS A 112 -22.39 -1.64 -11.41
N ARG A 113 -21.28 -1.87 -10.71
CA ARG A 113 -21.26 -1.89 -9.24
C ARG A 113 -21.26 -0.49 -8.62
N TYR A 114 -20.54 0.46 -9.21
CA TYR A 114 -20.27 1.76 -8.59
C TYR A 114 -20.81 2.96 -9.39
N ARG A 115 -21.45 2.72 -10.54
CA ARG A 115 -21.90 3.75 -11.49
C ARG A 115 -20.73 4.67 -11.89
N ALA A 116 -19.58 4.06 -12.16
CA ALA A 116 -18.36 4.76 -12.51
C ALA A 116 -18.43 5.22 -13.98
N GLU A 117 -17.95 6.45 -14.25
CA GLU A 117 -17.95 7.06 -15.60
C GLU A 117 -16.54 7.21 -16.17
N ARG A 118 -15.53 7.36 -15.31
CA ARG A 118 -14.13 7.55 -15.68
C ARG A 118 -13.24 6.52 -15.01
N PHE A 119 -12.18 6.11 -15.71
CA PHE A 119 -11.33 5.00 -15.29
C PHE A 119 -9.86 5.32 -15.44
N LEU A 120 -9.05 4.75 -14.54
CA LEU A 120 -7.61 4.63 -14.66
C LEU A 120 -7.29 3.17 -14.90
N VAL A 121 -6.54 2.85 -15.95
CA VAL A 121 -6.06 1.48 -16.16
C VAL A 121 -4.88 1.22 -15.24
N TYR A 122 -5.01 0.23 -14.37
CA TYR A 122 -4.02 -0.11 -13.36
C TYR A 122 -3.29 -1.40 -13.71
N PHE A 123 -2.07 -1.25 -14.18
CA PHE A 123 -1.13 -2.34 -14.44
C PHE A 123 -0.56 -2.83 -13.12
N GLN A 124 -1.06 -3.96 -12.63
CA GLN A 124 -0.61 -4.58 -11.38
C GLN A 124 -0.15 -6.02 -11.63
N ALA A 125 0.37 -6.65 -10.57
CA ALA A 125 1.13 -7.87 -10.56
C ALA A 125 2.53 -7.72 -11.14
N TYR A 126 3.47 -8.39 -10.51
CA TYR A 126 4.88 -8.46 -10.88
C TYR A 126 5.53 -7.08 -11.08
N THR A 127 6.45 -6.98 -12.06
CA THR A 127 7.20 -5.75 -12.34
C THR A 127 6.96 -5.33 -13.78
N ASN A 128 6.06 -4.34 -13.97
CA ASN A 128 5.60 -3.95 -15.29
C ASN A 128 6.66 -3.23 -16.14
N THR A 129 7.73 -2.73 -15.51
CA THR A 129 8.85 -2.07 -16.21
C THR A 129 10.00 -3.03 -16.55
N LEU A 130 9.88 -4.31 -16.21
CA LEU A 130 10.85 -5.32 -16.60
C LEU A 130 10.60 -5.74 -18.05
N GLY A 131 11.63 -5.62 -18.89
CA GLY A 131 11.55 -6.03 -20.29
C GLY A 131 11.73 -4.89 -21.30
N LYS A 132 11.12 -5.06 -22.49
CA LYS A 132 11.25 -4.08 -23.57
C LYS A 132 10.34 -2.88 -23.35
N VAL A 133 10.91 -1.66 -23.39
CA VAL A 133 10.14 -0.42 -23.24
C VAL A 133 9.05 -0.28 -24.31
N GLN A 134 9.26 -0.79 -25.53
CA GLN A 134 8.28 -0.78 -26.59
C GLN A 134 6.98 -1.51 -26.17
N LYS A 135 7.10 -2.68 -25.53
CA LYS A 135 5.93 -3.43 -25.03
C LYS A 135 5.15 -2.62 -23.98
N LEU A 136 5.86 -1.89 -23.11
CA LEU A 136 5.25 -1.01 -22.13
C LEU A 136 4.51 0.16 -22.81
N GLN A 137 5.12 0.75 -23.82
CA GLN A 137 4.51 1.79 -24.65
C GLN A 137 3.24 1.30 -25.34
N ASP A 138 3.29 0.14 -25.98
CA ASP A 138 2.14 -0.48 -26.65
C ASP A 138 0.97 -0.70 -25.67
N TRP A 139 1.27 -1.11 -24.44
CA TRP A 139 0.25 -1.26 -23.38
C TRP A 139 -0.36 0.09 -22.97
N PHE A 140 0.46 1.12 -22.84
CA PHE A 140 -0.01 2.45 -22.46
C PHE A 140 -0.90 3.04 -23.56
N ASP A 141 -0.48 2.95 -24.82
CA ASP A 141 -1.27 3.41 -25.95
C ASP A 141 -2.60 2.66 -26.05
N ALA A 142 -2.59 1.34 -25.95
CA ALA A 142 -3.81 0.53 -25.97
C ALA A 142 -4.77 0.91 -24.83
N ALA A 143 -4.25 1.16 -23.62
CA ALA A 143 -5.06 1.57 -22.49
C ALA A 143 -5.69 2.96 -22.68
N LEU A 144 -4.94 3.92 -23.19
CA LEU A 144 -5.42 5.31 -23.41
C LEU A 144 -6.37 5.45 -24.60
N MET A 145 -6.35 4.50 -25.53
CA MET A 145 -7.35 4.45 -26.63
C MET A 145 -8.74 3.99 -26.15
N GLU A 146 -8.83 3.35 -24.98
CA GLU A 146 -10.10 2.86 -24.45
C GLU A 146 -10.99 4.01 -23.99
N LYS A 147 -12.29 3.94 -24.37
CA LYS A 147 -13.27 4.96 -24.00
C LYS A 147 -13.36 5.14 -22.48
N ASP A 148 -13.46 6.39 -22.04
CA ASP A 148 -13.62 6.78 -20.64
C ASP A 148 -12.38 6.50 -19.75
N VAL A 149 -11.26 6.09 -20.33
CA VAL A 149 -9.96 6.02 -19.65
C VAL A 149 -9.31 7.40 -19.63
N VAL A 150 -8.96 7.88 -18.43
CA VAL A 150 -8.40 9.23 -18.22
C VAL A 150 -6.92 9.18 -17.78
N GLY A 151 -6.34 8.00 -17.72
CA GLY A 151 -4.93 7.85 -17.36
C GLY A 151 -4.55 6.43 -16.94
N ILE A 152 -3.33 6.31 -16.50
CA ILE A 152 -2.65 5.05 -16.20
C ILE A 152 -2.12 5.06 -14.77
N VAL A 153 -2.18 3.91 -14.12
CA VAL A 153 -1.49 3.60 -12.87
C VAL A 153 -0.61 2.38 -13.10
N LEU A 154 0.64 2.43 -12.71
CA LEU A 154 1.62 1.36 -12.95
C LEU A 154 2.31 0.93 -11.66
N GLY A 155 2.21 -0.36 -11.33
CA GLY A 155 2.99 -0.96 -10.24
C GLY A 155 4.38 -1.39 -10.71
N THR A 156 5.43 -0.99 -9.98
CA THR A 156 6.80 -1.42 -10.27
C THR A 156 7.69 -1.44 -9.03
N ARG A 157 8.97 -1.78 -9.23
CA ARG A 157 10.02 -1.87 -8.21
C ARG A 157 11.03 -0.71 -8.37
N PRO A 158 11.66 -0.28 -7.25
CA PRO A 158 12.71 0.77 -7.28
C PRO A 158 13.86 0.45 -8.22
N ASP A 159 14.33 -0.79 -8.23
CA ASP A 159 15.46 -1.29 -9.03
C ASP A 159 15.14 -1.56 -10.51
N CYS A 160 13.91 -1.23 -10.95
CA CYS A 160 13.44 -1.47 -12.32
C CYS A 160 13.05 -0.20 -13.08
N LEU A 161 13.81 0.88 -12.90
CA LEU A 161 13.59 2.19 -13.51
C LEU A 161 14.78 2.64 -14.40
N PRO A 162 15.08 1.92 -15.49
CA PRO A 162 16.15 2.35 -16.41
C PRO A 162 15.76 3.65 -17.13
N SER A 163 16.75 4.43 -17.58
CA SER A 163 16.54 5.74 -18.20
C SER A 163 15.53 5.74 -19.36
N ARG A 164 15.46 4.66 -20.13
CA ARG A 164 14.47 4.49 -21.20
C ARG A 164 13.02 4.45 -20.69
N VAL A 165 12.79 3.89 -19.49
CA VAL A 165 11.46 3.86 -18.83
C VAL A 165 11.13 5.25 -18.27
N LEU A 166 12.10 5.94 -17.65
CA LEU A 166 11.89 7.31 -17.16
C LEU A 166 11.53 8.28 -18.29
N LYS A 167 12.18 8.17 -19.46
CA LYS A 167 11.82 8.95 -20.65
C LYS A 167 10.38 8.66 -21.13
N LEU A 168 9.98 7.40 -21.13
CA LEU A 168 8.60 7.02 -21.45
C LEU A 168 7.62 7.63 -20.44
N PHE A 169 7.93 7.59 -19.15
CA PHE A 169 7.08 8.20 -18.12
C PHE A 169 6.95 9.71 -18.31
N GLN A 170 8.02 10.41 -18.63
CA GLN A 170 7.98 11.83 -18.95
C GLN A 170 7.05 12.12 -20.13
N GLU A 171 7.19 11.40 -21.23
CA GLU A 171 6.33 11.55 -22.41
C GLU A 171 4.83 11.35 -22.09
N TYR A 172 4.51 10.34 -21.25
CA TYR A 172 3.11 10.04 -20.93
C TYR A 172 2.54 10.95 -19.84
N SER A 173 3.36 11.46 -18.91
CA SER A 173 2.90 12.42 -17.89
C SER A 173 2.50 13.78 -18.50
N GLU A 174 3.06 14.14 -19.65
CA GLU A 174 2.71 15.38 -20.39
C GLU A 174 1.34 15.30 -21.07
N ARG A 175 0.88 14.10 -21.45
CA ARG A 175 -0.35 13.91 -22.24
C ARG A 175 -1.49 13.21 -21.51
N SER A 176 -1.24 12.63 -20.34
CA SER A 176 -2.25 11.92 -19.56
C SER A 176 -1.90 11.89 -18.09
N TYR A 177 -2.88 11.59 -17.23
CA TYR A 177 -2.57 11.28 -15.85
C TYR A 177 -1.77 9.98 -15.78
N LEU A 178 -0.54 10.05 -15.28
CA LEU A 178 0.30 8.89 -15.03
C LEU A 178 0.66 8.82 -13.54
N SER A 179 0.41 7.67 -12.91
CA SER A 179 0.80 7.41 -11.54
C SER A 179 1.66 6.15 -11.47
N VAL A 180 2.82 6.26 -10.84
CA VAL A 180 3.70 5.13 -10.55
C VAL A 180 3.52 4.72 -9.09
N GLU A 181 3.08 3.47 -8.88
CA GLU A 181 3.00 2.84 -7.56
C GLU A 181 4.28 2.03 -7.31
N LEU A 182 5.18 2.60 -6.50
CA LEU A 182 6.53 2.08 -6.26
C LEU A 182 6.55 1.16 -5.04
N GLY A 183 6.88 -0.10 -5.23
CA GLY A 183 6.93 -1.11 -4.17
C GLY A 183 8.21 -1.02 -3.34
N ILE A 184 8.34 -0.02 -2.47
CA ILE A 184 9.49 0.14 -1.57
C ILE A 184 9.43 -0.81 -0.36
N GLN A 185 8.26 -1.03 0.19
CA GLN A 185 7.84 -1.86 1.31
C GLN A 185 8.28 -1.29 2.69
N THR A 186 9.52 -0.92 2.87
CA THR A 186 10.13 -0.30 4.05
C THR A 186 11.37 0.49 3.63
N LEU A 187 11.88 1.37 4.51
CA LEU A 187 13.16 2.05 4.37
C LEU A 187 14.23 1.49 5.31
N ASP A 188 14.01 0.30 5.86
CA ASP A 188 14.95 -0.42 6.71
C ASP A 188 15.54 -1.63 5.97
N ASP A 189 16.88 -1.71 5.91
CA ASP A 189 17.56 -2.73 5.11
C ASP A 189 17.48 -4.13 5.72
N GLU A 190 17.38 -4.27 7.05
CA GLU A 190 17.19 -5.57 7.69
C GLU A 190 15.80 -6.12 7.38
N GLN A 191 14.79 -5.26 7.38
CA GLN A 191 13.43 -5.61 6.97
C GLN A 191 13.36 -5.94 5.48
N LEU A 192 14.04 -5.20 4.61
CA LEU A 192 14.15 -5.51 3.18
C LEU A 192 14.82 -6.88 2.95
N ASN A 193 15.84 -7.22 3.72
CA ASN A 193 16.50 -8.52 3.69
C ASN A 193 15.54 -9.65 4.16
N PHE A 194 14.78 -9.42 5.25
CA PHE A 194 13.75 -10.37 5.70
C PHE A 194 12.71 -10.61 4.62
N LEU A 195 12.29 -9.56 3.93
CA LEU A 195 11.34 -9.65 2.81
C LEU A 195 11.96 -10.21 1.53
N SER A 196 13.27 -10.42 1.48
CA SER A 196 14.02 -10.86 0.28
C SER A 196 13.79 -9.94 -0.91
N ARG A 197 13.84 -8.60 -0.69
CA ARG A 197 13.51 -7.62 -1.75
C ARG A 197 14.55 -7.54 -2.86
N GLY A 198 15.82 -7.82 -2.56
CA GLY A 198 16.91 -7.77 -3.55
C GLY A 198 17.34 -6.36 -3.96
N HIS A 199 16.88 -5.34 -3.26
CA HIS A 199 17.35 -3.94 -3.30
C HIS A 199 17.35 -3.37 -1.89
N ASP A 200 18.12 -2.31 -1.66
CA ASP A 200 18.23 -1.60 -0.39
C ASP A 200 17.30 -0.36 -0.30
N SER A 201 17.33 0.29 0.85
CA SER A 201 16.58 1.50 1.11
C SER A 201 17.04 2.68 0.25
N GLN A 202 18.38 2.81 0.01
CA GLN A 202 18.92 3.86 -0.83
C GLN A 202 18.42 3.77 -2.27
N CYS A 203 18.35 2.55 -2.84
CA CYS A 203 17.72 2.32 -4.14
C CYS A 203 16.27 2.81 -4.20
N SER A 204 15.51 2.64 -3.10
CA SER A 204 14.15 3.15 -3.00
C SER A 204 14.08 4.67 -2.99
N LEU A 205 14.95 5.33 -2.24
CA LEU A 205 15.04 6.79 -2.17
C LEU A 205 15.49 7.41 -3.51
N ASP A 206 16.51 6.85 -4.14
CA ASP A 206 16.96 7.27 -5.47
C ASP A 206 15.88 7.12 -6.55
N ALA A 207 15.09 6.05 -6.45
CA ALA A 207 13.97 5.82 -7.36
C ALA A 207 12.87 6.89 -7.20
N ILE A 208 12.54 7.25 -5.96
CA ILE A 208 11.57 8.32 -5.67
C ILE A 208 12.08 9.64 -6.25
N ASP A 209 13.36 10.00 -6.01
CA ASP A 209 13.94 11.25 -6.51
C ASP A 209 13.86 11.33 -8.03
N LYS A 210 14.29 10.27 -8.74
CA LYS A 210 14.22 10.21 -10.22
C LYS A 210 12.78 10.36 -10.75
N LEU A 211 11.80 9.77 -10.07
CA LEU A 211 10.40 9.88 -10.47
C LEU A 211 9.86 11.29 -10.18
N LYS A 212 10.24 11.90 -9.06
CA LYS A 212 9.80 13.27 -8.70
C LYS A 212 10.44 14.37 -9.56
N GLU A 213 11.54 14.08 -10.28
CA GLU A 213 12.09 14.97 -11.31
C GLU A 213 11.19 15.06 -12.56
N ILE A 214 10.27 14.13 -12.77
CA ILE A 214 9.36 14.10 -13.92
C ILE A 214 8.14 14.98 -13.64
N PRO A 215 7.93 16.09 -14.36
CA PRO A 215 6.79 16.98 -14.14
C PRO A 215 5.45 16.26 -14.37
N GLY A 216 4.49 16.49 -13.48
CA GLY A 216 3.14 15.92 -13.61
C GLY A 216 3.01 14.43 -13.28
N LEU A 217 4.12 13.74 -13.02
CA LEU A 217 4.09 12.34 -12.60
C LEU A 217 3.62 12.23 -11.15
N ASN A 218 2.60 11.40 -10.91
CA ASN A 218 2.13 11.08 -9.57
C ASN A 218 2.91 9.87 -9.02
N VAL A 219 3.54 10.02 -7.86
CA VAL A 219 4.37 8.98 -7.22
C VAL A 219 3.70 8.50 -5.95
N CYS A 220 3.31 7.22 -5.92
CA CYS A 220 2.74 6.56 -4.77
C CYS A 220 3.68 5.46 -4.27
N THR A 221 3.92 5.38 -2.96
CA THR A 221 4.74 4.31 -2.37
C THR A 221 3.88 3.23 -1.72
N HIS A 222 4.25 1.97 -1.93
CA HIS A 222 3.68 0.85 -1.19
C HIS A 222 4.55 0.53 0.00
N LEU A 223 3.93 0.45 1.18
CA LEU A 223 4.57 0.10 2.45
C LEU A 223 3.92 -1.15 3.04
N ILE A 224 4.71 -1.99 3.69
CA ILE A 224 4.26 -3.16 4.44
C ILE A 224 4.58 -2.91 5.91
N PHE A 225 3.57 -2.98 6.77
CA PHE A 225 3.72 -2.89 8.22
C PHE A 225 3.58 -4.25 8.88
N GLY A 226 4.26 -4.42 10.01
CA GLY A 226 4.31 -5.69 10.74
C GLY A 226 5.45 -6.61 10.30
N ILE A 227 6.51 -6.04 9.73
CA ILE A 227 7.74 -6.78 9.44
C ILE A 227 8.48 -6.98 10.79
N PRO A 228 9.10 -8.13 11.05
CA PRO A 228 9.89 -8.35 12.25
C PRO A 228 10.94 -7.26 12.48
N GLY A 229 11.05 -6.80 13.73
CA GLY A 229 11.97 -5.73 14.11
C GLY A 229 11.47 -4.30 13.83
N GLU A 230 10.29 -4.13 13.22
CA GLU A 230 9.72 -2.82 12.96
C GLU A 230 9.39 -2.05 14.25
N THR A 231 9.99 -0.87 14.43
CA THR A 231 9.76 0.01 15.59
C THR A 231 8.86 1.20 15.23
N ASP A 232 8.34 1.88 16.25
CA ASP A 232 7.54 3.09 16.08
C ASP A 232 8.38 4.24 15.52
N GLU A 233 9.64 4.35 15.95
CA GLU A 233 10.59 5.36 15.46
C GLU A 233 10.85 5.21 13.96
N GLN A 234 11.01 3.98 13.48
CA GLN A 234 11.20 3.69 12.05
C GLN A 234 9.95 4.09 11.22
N LEU A 235 8.73 3.87 11.74
CA LEU A 235 7.50 4.30 11.09
C LEU A 235 7.39 5.82 11.03
N ILE A 236 7.71 6.51 12.12
CA ILE A 236 7.72 7.97 12.20
C ILE A 236 8.73 8.54 11.21
N GLU A 237 9.95 8.01 11.19
CA GLU A 237 11.00 8.46 10.29
C GLU A 237 10.62 8.18 8.83
N THR A 238 10.05 7.02 8.52
CA THR A 238 9.54 6.72 7.17
C THR A 238 8.48 7.74 6.74
N ALA A 239 7.54 8.12 7.62
CA ALA A 239 6.53 9.13 7.31
C ALA A 239 7.14 10.51 7.00
N ARG A 240 8.16 10.92 7.78
CA ARG A 240 8.89 12.18 7.58
C ARG A 240 9.66 12.19 6.27
N VAL A 241 10.49 11.16 6.04
CA VAL A 241 11.28 11.03 4.81
C VAL A 241 10.40 11.06 3.56
N LEU A 242 9.30 10.31 3.56
CA LEU A 242 8.36 10.31 2.43
C LEU A 242 7.65 11.66 2.23
N SER A 243 7.37 12.38 3.31
CA SER A 243 6.82 13.74 3.26
C SER A 243 7.84 14.74 2.67
N GLU A 244 9.09 14.68 3.11
CA GLU A 244 10.20 15.50 2.57
C GLU A 244 10.47 15.23 1.09
N LYS A 245 10.38 13.97 0.65
CA LYS A 245 10.45 13.57 -0.76
C LYS A 245 9.22 14.00 -1.58
N LYS A 246 8.20 14.61 -0.94
CA LYS A 246 6.98 15.12 -1.59
C LYS A 246 6.30 14.10 -2.48
N ILE A 247 6.19 12.85 -2.00
CA ILE A 247 5.41 11.84 -2.69
C ILE A 247 3.94 12.25 -2.74
N ASP A 248 3.20 11.73 -3.72
CA ASP A 248 1.80 12.11 -3.94
C ASP A 248 0.83 11.14 -3.27
N GLY A 249 1.29 9.94 -2.93
CA GLY A 249 0.43 8.95 -2.30
C GLY A 249 1.15 7.85 -1.55
N VAL A 250 0.42 7.20 -0.63
CA VAL A 250 0.85 5.98 0.07
C VAL A 250 -0.20 4.90 -0.05
N LYS A 251 0.24 3.64 -0.06
CA LYS A 251 -0.63 2.47 -0.07
C LYS A 251 -0.13 1.47 0.96
N LEU A 252 -0.84 1.38 2.08
CA LEU A 252 -0.43 0.59 3.23
C LEU A 252 -0.88 -0.86 3.10
N HIS A 253 -0.01 -1.76 3.49
CA HIS A 253 -0.23 -3.20 3.56
C HIS A 253 0.12 -3.71 4.96
N ASN A 254 -0.64 -4.63 5.48
CA ASN A 254 -0.21 -5.48 6.58
C ASN A 254 0.54 -6.69 6.02
N LEU A 255 1.62 -7.08 6.67
CA LEU A 255 2.27 -8.34 6.34
C LEU A 255 1.32 -9.50 6.72
N HIS A 256 0.98 -10.33 5.74
CA HIS A 256 0.10 -11.47 5.93
C HIS A 256 0.71 -12.72 5.29
N VAL A 257 0.35 -13.88 5.78
CA VAL A 257 0.90 -15.16 5.36
C VAL A 257 -0.07 -15.86 4.42
N LEU A 258 0.38 -16.14 3.22
CA LEU A 258 -0.35 -16.94 2.23
C LEU A 258 0.32 -18.32 2.09
N GLN A 259 -0.49 -19.32 1.83
CA GLN A 259 -0.04 -20.66 1.48
C GLN A 259 0.86 -20.63 0.25
N GLY A 260 1.91 -21.44 0.22
CA GLY A 260 2.85 -21.54 -0.89
C GLY A 260 3.90 -20.43 -0.95
N THR A 261 3.90 -19.47 0.01
CA THR A 261 4.93 -18.43 0.09
C THR A 261 6.11 -18.85 0.96
N PRO A 262 7.31 -18.29 0.75
CA PRO A 262 8.43 -18.53 1.67
C PRO A 262 8.13 -18.11 3.12
N LEU A 263 7.27 -17.11 3.33
CA LEU A 263 6.84 -16.64 4.65
C LEU A 263 6.01 -17.68 5.41
N GLU A 264 5.27 -18.56 4.70
CA GLU A 264 4.59 -19.69 5.34
C GLU A 264 5.54 -20.58 6.15
N GLN A 265 6.71 -20.88 5.59
CA GLN A 265 7.68 -21.74 6.28
C GLN A 265 8.21 -21.09 7.56
N ILE A 266 8.41 -19.76 7.56
CA ILE A 266 8.84 -18.99 8.73
C ILE A 266 7.73 -18.98 9.79
N PHE A 267 6.48 -18.75 9.34
CA PHE A 267 5.31 -18.74 10.20
C PHE A 267 5.04 -20.10 10.87
N VAL A 268 5.10 -21.18 10.11
CA VAL A 268 4.86 -22.55 10.64
C VAL A 268 5.93 -22.96 11.67
N LYS A 269 7.17 -22.48 11.52
CA LYS A 269 8.23 -22.69 12.53
C LYS A 269 8.05 -21.88 13.80
N GLY A 270 7.15 -20.89 13.80
CA GLY A 270 6.94 -19.98 14.92
C GLY A 270 7.93 -18.82 14.98
N ASP A 271 8.75 -18.61 13.94
CA ASP A 271 9.75 -17.53 13.85
C ASP A 271 9.13 -16.19 13.47
N PHE A 272 7.85 -16.15 13.11
CA PHE A 272 7.09 -14.96 12.76
C PHE A 272 5.62 -15.11 13.12
N ALA A 273 5.02 -14.04 13.64
CA ALA A 273 3.57 -13.91 13.84
C ALA A 273 3.08 -12.57 13.26
N PRO A 274 2.05 -12.56 12.40
CA PRO A 274 1.44 -11.32 11.92
C PRO A 274 0.80 -10.51 13.06
N LEU A 275 0.75 -9.19 12.90
CA LEU A 275 0.14 -8.30 13.88
C LEU A 275 -1.36 -8.59 14.07
N SER A 276 -1.84 -8.38 15.30
CA SER A 276 -3.27 -8.23 15.59
C SER A 276 -3.84 -7.00 14.84
N LEU A 277 -5.17 -6.93 14.70
CA LEU A 277 -5.81 -5.76 14.08
C LEU A 277 -5.55 -4.49 14.89
N GLU A 278 -5.53 -4.60 16.20
CA GLU A 278 -5.28 -3.51 17.15
C GLU A 278 -3.87 -2.95 16.99
N GLU A 279 -2.86 -3.82 16.98
CA GLU A 279 -1.45 -3.42 16.80
C GLU A 279 -1.21 -2.79 15.42
N TYR A 280 -1.75 -3.41 14.36
CA TYR A 280 -1.69 -2.86 13.02
C TYR A 280 -2.35 -1.48 12.94
N THR A 281 -3.52 -1.34 13.56
CA THR A 281 -4.26 -0.07 13.59
C THR A 281 -3.47 1.04 14.29
N ARG A 282 -2.86 0.72 15.43
CA ARG A 282 -2.01 1.67 16.17
C ARG A 282 -0.84 2.16 15.30
N LYS A 283 -0.15 1.24 14.63
CA LYS A 283 0.97 1.56 13.73
C LYS A 283 0.53 2.43 12.54
N VAL A 284 -0.59 2.11 11.91
CA VAL A 284 -1.15 2.91 10.81
C VAL A 284 -1.51 4.32 11.29
N ALA A 285 -2.18 4.44 12.44
CA ALA A 285 -2.56 5.73 12.99
C ALA A 285 -1.32 6.57 13.32
N LEU A 286 -0.31 5.98 13.96
CA LEU A 286 0.97 6.63 14.26
C LEU A 286 1.65 7.15 12.99
N PHE A 287 1.81 6.31 11.98
CA PHE A 287 2.41 6.70 10.70
C PHE A 287 1.67 7.88 10.05
N LEU A 288 0.33 7.83 10.03
CA LEU A 288 -0.48 8.88 9.43
C LEU A 288 -0.38 10.21 10.17
N GLU A 289 -0.21 10.23 11.49
CA GLU A 289 -0.04 11.47 12.24
C GLU A 289 1.20 12.26 11.82
N TYR A 290 2.27 11.56 11.41
CA TYR A 290 3.52 12.17 10.95
C TYR A 290 3.60 12.36 9.43
N LEU A 291 2.66 11.80 8.67
CA LEU A 291 2.63 11.92 7.22
C LEU A 291 2.01 13.26 6.80
N ASP A 292 2.65 13.96 5.84
CA ASP A 292 2.13 15.20 5.29
C ASP A 292 0.66 15.07 4.84
N PRO A 293 -0.23 16.01 5.23
CA PRO A 293 -1.66 15.93 4.89
C PRO A 293 -1.98 16.05 3.40
N SER A 294 -1.05 16.49 2.55
CA SER A 294 -1.23 16.51 1.09
C SER A 294 -1.11 15.12 0.45
N VAL A 295 -0.42 14.18 1.12
CA VAL A 295 -0.19 12.82 0.60
C VAL A 295 -1.48 12.02 0.62
N ALA A 296 -1.93 11.53 -0.55
CA ALA A 296 -3.17 10.75 -0.65
C ALA A 296 -2.98 9.31 -0.17
N VAL A 297 -3.89 8.83 0.68
CA VAL A 297 -3.89 7.46 1.17
C VAL A 297 -4.73 6.58 0.21
N HIS A 298 -4.06 5.71 -0.53
CA HIS A 298 -4.71 4.82 -1.50
C HIS A 298 -5.42 3.65 -0.82
N ARG A 299 -4.88 3.17 0.29
CA ARG A 299 -5.41 2.05 1.07
C ARG A 299 -4.79 2.06 2.47
N LEU A 300 -5.59 1.72 3.48
CA LEU A 300 -5.12 1.61 4.88
C LEU A 300 -4.62 0.20 5.23
N ALA A 301 -5.22 -0.84 4.64
CA ALA A 301 -4.84 -2.23 4.87
C ALA A 301 -5.02 -3.06 3.60
N ALA A 302 -4.19 -4.06 3.40
CA ALA A 302 -4.40 -5.05 2.35
C ALA A 302 -5.54 -6.00 2.74
N VAL A 303 -6.15 -6.61 1.74
CA VAL A 303 -7.06 -7.74 1.90
C VAL A 303 -6.47 -8.88 1.10
N ALA A 304 -6.40 -10.06 1.68
CA ALA A 304 -5.94 -11.22 0.96
C ALA A 304 -6.81 -11.45 -0.28
N SER A 305 -6.18 -11.52 -1.45
CA SER A 305 -6.91 -11.71 -2.71
C SER A 305 -7.50 -13.12 -2.83
N ARG A 306 -6.90 -14.09 -2.14
CA ARG A 306 -7.34 -15.49 -2.08
C ARG A 306 -7.53 -15.90 -0.64
N TRP A 307 -8.77 -15.86 -0.16
CA TRP A 307 -9.10 -16.12 1.24
C TRP A 307 -8.84 -17.56 1.68
N ASN A 308 -8.95 -18.51 0.76
CA ASN A 308 -8.65 -19.92 1.00
C ASN A 308 -7.14 -20.20 1.14
N GLU A 309 -6.29 -19.33 0.64
CA GLU A 309 -4.83 -19.40 0.77
C GLU A 309 -4.31 -18.61 1.97
N LEU A 310 -5.14 -17.78 2.61
CA LEU A 310 -4.74 -16.99 3.77
C LEU A 310 -4.58 -17.87 5.00
N LEU A 311 -3.38 -17.91 5.56
CA LEU A 311 -3.06 -18.60 6.81
C LEU A 311 -3.20 -17.67 8.02
N ALA A 312 -2.69 -16.44 7.92
CA ALA A 312 -2.73 -15.45 9.00
C ALA A 312 -2.48 -14.01 8.47
N PRO A 313 -2.98 -12.97 9.15
CA PRO A 313 -3.91 -13.01 10.28
C PRO A 313 -5.36 -13.21 9.82
N GLU A 314 -6.19 -13.80 10.68
CA GLU A 314 -7.60 -14.11 10.36
C GLU A 314 -8.42 -12.86 9.98
N TRP A 315 -8.19 -11.73 10.66
CA TRP A 315 -8.90 -10.47 10.37
C TRP A 315 -8.73 -9.97 8.93
N ASN A 316 -7.72 -10.46 8.21
CA ASN A 316 -7.45 -10.07 6.82
C ASN A 316 -8.43 -10.71 5.80
N ARG A 317 -9.33 -11.60 6.25
CA ARG A 317 -10.45 -12.12 5.46
C ARG A 317 -11.58 -11.10 5.34
N GLU A 318 -11.67 -10.15 6.27
CA GLU A 318 -12.76 -9.18 6.32
C GLU A 318 -12.40 -7.88 5.58
N LYS A 319 -13.02 -7.66 4.44
CA LYS A 319 -12.65 -6.55 3.55
C LYS A 319 -12.87 -5.16 4.15
N MET A 320 -13.99 -4.93 4.84
CA MET A 320 -14.39 -3.59 5.29
C MET A 320 -14.04 -3.32 6.75
N ARG A 321 -14.03 -4.35 7.59
CA ARG A 321 -13.80 -4.23 9.03
C ARG A 321 -12.46 -3.59 9.39
N PRO A 322 -11.31 -3.99 8.81
CA PRO A 322 -10.03 -3.36 9.16
C PRO A 322 -10.01 -1.86 8.86
N MET A 323 -10.55 -1.43 7.72
CA MET A 323 -10.61 -0.02 7.37
C MET A 323 -11.49 0.77 8.33
N GLN A 324 -12.66 0.25 8.66
CA GLN A 324 -13.59 0.89 9.60
C GLN A 324 -12.97 0.96 11.00
N PHE A 325 -12.31 -0.12 11.45
CA PHE A 325 -11.66 -0.19 12.75
C PHE A 325 -10.55 0.87 12.88
N ILE A 326 -9.70 1.03 11.86
CA ILE A 326 -8.65 2.05 11.82
C ILE A 326 -9.26 3.46 11.88
N GLU A 327 -10.29 3.72 11.07
CA GLU A 327 -10.96 5.04 11.06
C GLU A 327 -11.61 5.37 12.40
N ASP A 328 -12.26 4.42 13.04
CA ASP A 328 -12.91 4.60 14.34
C ASP A 328 -11.88 4.79 15.45
N TYR A 329 -10.79 4.02 15.44
CA TYR A 329 -9.67 4.21 16.36
C TYR A 329 -9.11 5.64 16.26
N MET A 330 -8.81 6.11 15.05
CA MET A 330 -8.28 7.45 14.85
C MET A 330 -9.28 8.54 15.32
N ARG A 331 -10.59 8.37 15.04
CA ARG A 331 -11.61 9.34 15.50
C ARG A 331 -11.74 9.36 17.02
N ASN A 332 -11.81 8.19 17.64
CA ASN A 332 -11.98 8.05 19.09
C ASN A 332 -10.79 8.63 19.87
N ASN A 333 -9.59 8.55 19.30
CA ASN A 333 -8.36 9.09 19.89
C ASN A 333 -8.00 10.50 19.36
N GLN A 334 -8.89 11.15 18.60
CA GLN A 334 -8.69 12.49 18.02
C GLN A 334 -7.43 12.59 17.13
N MET A 335 -7.03 11.47 16.54
CA MET A 335 -5.89 11.35 15.63
C MET A 335 -6.31 11.68 14.20
N PHE A 336 -5.44 12.32 13.44
CA PHE A 336 -5.63 12.59 12.01
C PHE A 336 -4.29 12.76 11.31
N GLN A 337 -4.29 12.52 10.01
CA GLN A 337 -3.10 12.66 9.18
C GLN A 337 -2.52 14.07 9.29
N GLY A 338 -1.21 14.17 9.48
CA GLY A 338 -0.48 15.42 9.58
C GLY A 338 -0.65 16.15 10.91
N ARG A 339 -1.19 15.51 11.93
CA ARG A 339 -1.32 16.14 13.26
C ARG A 339 0.04 16.47 13.86
N LEU A 340 1.04 15.65 13.58
CA LEU A 340 2.41 15.75 14.11
C LEU A 340 3.48 15.94 13.02
N SER A 341 3.07 16.17 11.76
CA SER A 341 3.99 16.38 10.63
C SER A 341 4.63 17.77 10.66
#